data_9b202c8387f959de94a9878b75eb5f86
#
_entry.id   9b202c8387f959de94a9878b75eb5f86
#
_cell.length_a   1.000
_cell.length_b   1.000
_cell.length_c   1.000
_cell.angle_alpha   90.00
_cell.angle_beta   90.00
_cell.angle_gamma   90.00
#
_symmetry.space_group_name_H-M   'P 1'
#
loop_
_entity.id
_entity.type
_entity.pdbx_description
1 polymer ?
#
loop_
_entity_poly.entity_id
_entity_poly.type
_entity_poly.pdbx_seq_one_letter_code
_entity_poly.pdbx_strand_id
1 'polypeptide(L)'
;MQTHTILGGKVQLFKRGQVWFARASVNKQQIKKSTGSDSLSLAQQVAEDWYLGLRGKSRAGLPLKEVREATFNDMADLFEVEYEIITEGERSPKWVAGHKARLRLHLRPFFGKMGISQITSGDIQNYRVHRAQQHGRLPAKDGEGAYVKALKPPSRSTLHDEIGTLSLVLQTAVRHGKLGAIPMLSPPYKKQRKVIHRPWFTGEEYKQLYKATAAAAKAAPEAYRWNYEQLHDQVLFLGNTGLRPDEASRLQHRDVTIAVDPDTGEEILDIEVRGKTGYGPCKSMPGAVEPYRRLLARAKPMKLGRKVERERLERRGQAVPIIPEYPKRTDLLFPSNHTDLFNDILKVHDLKEDREGQPRVLYSLRHTYICLRLLDGADIYNLAKNCRTSVEMIEKNYAIHLKHMIDASAINRRKSKPKLKARRQRVKTPDADGDE
;
A
#
# COMPACT_ATOMS: atom_id res chain seq x y z
N MET A 1 53.69 36.44 -0.72
CA MET A 1 53.28 35.17 -0.06
C MET A 1 54.54 34.49 0.47
N GLN A 2 54.63 34.16 1.75
CA GLN A 2 55.70 33.35 2.28
C GLN A 2 55.57 31.93 1.75
N THR A 3 56.62 31.44 1.07
CA THR A 3 56.70 30.09 0.54
C THR A 3 57.98 29.42 1.00
N HIS A 4 57.91 28.15 1.38
CA HIS A 4 59.04 27.32 1.73
C HIS A 4 58.96 26.02 0.94
N THR A 5 60.09 25.45 0.56
CA THR A 5 60.20 24.17 -0.10
C THR A 5 60.92 23.15 0.77
N ILE A 6 60.41 21.93 0.81
CA ILE A 6 61.01 20.81 1.52
C ILE A 6 61.18 19.60 0.60
N LEU A 7 61.88 18.58 1.06
CA LEU A 7 62.15 17.33 0.32
C LEU A 7 62.72 17.55 -1.08
N GLY A 8 63.72 18.45 -1.20
CA GLY A 8 64.37 18.74 -2.49
C GLY A 8 63.43 19.36 -3.51
N GLY A 9 62.52 20.24 -3.11
CA GLY A 9 61.59 20.94 -4.00
C GLY A 9 60.31 20.16 -4.34
N LYS A 10 60.12 18.94 -3.81
CA LYS A 10 58.95 18.08 -4.12
C LYS A 10 57.67 18.51 -3.40
N VAL A 11 57.81 19.24 -2.28
CA VAL A 11 56.66 19.81 -1.54
C VAL A 11 56.90 21.29 -1.35
N GLN A 12 55.94 22.09 -1.72
CA GLN A 12 55.90 23.52 -1.48
C GLN A 12 54.90 23.86 -0.35
N LEU A 13 55.37 24.58 0.66
CA LEU A 13 54.57 25.17 1.71
C LEU A 13 54.23 26.61 1.36
N PHE A 14 53.03 27.05 1.58
CA PHE A 14 52.61 28.46 1.39
C PHE A 14 51.55 28.83 2.43
N LYS A 15 51.60 30.08 2.88
CA LYS A 15 50.67 30.59 3.90
C LYS A 15 49.42 31.17 3.27
N ARG A 16 48.26 30.76 3.80
CA ARG A 16 46.96 31.32 3.43
C ARG A 16 46.22 31.71 4.69
N GLY A 17 46.08 33.04 4.90
CA GLY A 17 45.68 33.57 6.21
C GLY A 17 46.73 33.26 7.28
N GLN A 18 46.32 32.70 8.40
CA GLN A 18 47.20 32.29 9.49
C GLN A 18 47.77 30.87 9.34
N VAL A 19 47.21 30.04 8.45
CA VAL A 19 47.52 28.61 8.37
C VAL A 19 48.42 28.31 7.18
N TRP A 20 49.37 27.36 7.37
CA TRP A 20 50.20 26.83 6.31
C TRP A 20 49.48 25.73 5.51
N PHE A 21 49.70 25.72 4.21
CA PHE A 21 49.21 24.70 3.26
C PHE A 21 50.41 24.05 2.56
N ALA A 22 50.34 22.76 2.35
CA ALA A 22 51.29 21.99 1.58
C ALA A 22 50.75 21.75 0.17
N ARG A 23 51.59 21.79 -0.85
CA ARG A 23 51.36 21.46 -2.25
C ARG A 23 52.42 20.50 -2.74
N ALA A 24 52.04 19.41 -3.34
CA ALA A 24 52.95 18.46 -4.00
C ALA A 24 52.37 17.96 -5.29
N SER A 25 53.25 17.52 -6.20
CA SER A 25 52.84 16.84 -7.45
C SER A 25 53.30 15.39 -7.40
N VAL A 26 52.34 14.47 -7.56
CA VAL A 26 52.60 13.02 -7.63
C VAL A 26 51.79 12.48 -8.83
N ASN A 27 52.44 11.69 -9.69
CA ASN A 27 51.83 11.15 -10.94
C ASN A 27 51.19 12.24 -11.82
N LYS A 28 51.85 13.38 -12.00
CA LYS A 28 51.36 14.56 -12.74
C LYS A 28 50.11 15.20 -12.16
N GLN A 29 49.64 14.75 -10.98
CA GLN A 29 48.50 15.35 -10.26
C GLN A 29 49.01 16.27 -9.16
N GLN A 30 48.59 17.54 -9.19
CA GLN A 30 48.87 18.49 -8.13
C GLN A 30 47.85 18.36 -7.02
N ILE A 31 48.34 18.12 -5.81
CA ILE A 31 47.51 17.94 -4.60
C ILE A 31 47.87 19.00 -3.58
N LYS A 32 46.89 19.53 -2.84
CA LYS A 32 47.06 20.52 -1.79
C LYS A 32 46.41 20.00 -0.52
N LYS A 33 47.03 20.26 0.64
CA LYS A 33 46.48 19.92 1.96
C LYS A 33 46.72 21.08 2.92
N SER A 34 45.77 21.39 3.78
CA SER A 34 46.01 22.26 4.93
C SER A 34 46.83 21.48 5.98
N THR A 35 47.84 22.11 6.56
CA THR A 35 48.60 21.52 7.65
C THR A 35 47.92 21.72 9.01
N GLY A 36 46.90 22.60 9.07
CA GLY A 36 46.21 22.95 10.30
C GLY A 36 47.04 23.75 11.29
N SER A 37 48.27 24.14 10.93
CA SER A 37 49.23 24.83 11.81
C SER A 37 49.60 26.21 11.28
N ASP A 38 49.81 27.14 12.17
CA ASP A 38 50.39 28.46 11.98
C ASP A 38 51.91 28.47 12.12
N SER A 39 52.49 27.45 12.80
CA SER A 39 53.92 27.23 12.96
C SER A 39 54.52 26.56 11.72
N LEU A 40 55.62 27.14 11.19
CA LEU A 40 56.28 26.60 10.00
C LEU A 40 56.91 25.22 10.29
N SER A 41 57.50 25.01 11.46
CA SER A 41 58.16 23.74 11.79
C SER A 41 57.19 22.58 11.91
N LEU A 42 56.03 22.78 12.54
CA LEU A 42 54.96 21.80 12.61
C LEU A 42 54.33 21.57 11.20
N ALA A 43 54.17 22.62 10.43
CA ALA A 43 53.67 22.52 9.05
C ALA A 43 54.64 21.71 8.15
N GLN A 44 55.95 21.81 8.35
CA GLN A 44 56.93 21.01 7.63
C GLN A 44 56.81 19.53 7.95
N GLN A 45 56.70 19.16 9.24
CA GLN A 45 56.50 17.77 9.64
C GLN A 45 55.23 17.16 9.08
N VAL A 46 54.10 17.87 9.24
CA VAL A 46 52.81 17.42 8.69
C VAL A 46 52.83 17.26 7.16
N ALA A 47 53.53 18.15 6.46
CA ALA A 47 53.64 18.12 5.02
C ALA A 47 54.57 16.98 4.54
N GLU A 48 55.59 16.65 5.29
CA GLU A 48 56.50 15.54 5.01
C GLU A 48 55.80 14.20 5.15
N ASP A 49 55.14 13.96 6.29
CA ASP A 49 54.34 12.77 6.54
C ASP A 49 53.23 12.58 5.49
N TRP A 50 52.54 13.67 5.16
CA TRP A 50 51.52 13.66 4.13
C TRP A 50 52.08 13.28 2.75
N TYR A 51 53.25 13.83 2.35
CA TYR A 51 53.89 13.53 1.07
C TYR A 51 54.37 12.09 0.98
N LEU A 52 54.96 11.57 2.08
CA LEU A 52 55.35 10.16 2.17
C LEU A 52 54.14 9.23 2.05
N GLY A 53 53.04 9.57 2.70
CA GLY A 53 51.77 8.86 2.55
C GLY A 53 51.23 8.89 1.13
N LEU A 54 51.28 10.02 0.41
CA LEU A 54 50.92 10.12 -1.00
C LEU A 54 51.81 9.24 -1.91
N ARG A 55 53.09 9.18 -1.64
CA ARG A 55 53.99 8.31 -2.41
C ARG A 55 53.73 6.84 -2.15
N GLY A 56 53.41 6.47 -0.92
CA GLY A 56 52.96 5.11 -0.55
C GLY A 56 51.73 4.71 -1.32
N LYS A 57 50.68 5.56 -1.33
CA LYS A 57 49.45 5.36 -2.14
C LYS A 57 49.76 5.24 -3.62
N SER A 58 50.61 6.11 -4.15
CA SER A 58 51.03 6.07 -5.58
C SER A 58 51.71 4.76 -5.97
N ARG A 59 52.63 4.25 -5.13
CA ARG A 59 53.28 2.96 -5.34
C ARG A 59 52.35 1.76 -5.27
N ALA A 60 51.35 1.84 -4.38
CA ALA A 60 50.32 0.81 -4.21
C ALA A 60 49.20 0.90 -5.26
N GLY A 61 49.27 1.83 -6.23
CA GLY A 61 48.20 2.03 -7.22
C GLY A 61 46.90 2.59 -6.64
N LEU A 62 46.93 3.11 -5.41
CA LEU A 62 45.76 3.66 -4.74
C LEU A 62 45.50 5.11 -5.15
N PRO A 63 44.27 5.58 -5.13
CA PRO A 63 43.93 6.96 -5.48
C PRO A 63 44.59 7.95 -4.53
N LEU A 64 45.28 8.97 -5.12
CA LEU A 64 46.02 9.99 -4.38
C LEU A 64 45.17 11.03 -3.71
N LYS A 65 44.00 11.32 -4.27
CA LYS A 65 42.95 12.13 -3.61
C LYS A 65 42.05 11.22 -2.81
N GLU A 66 41.74 11.61 -1.59
CA GLU A 66 40.64 10.97 -0.87
C GLU A 66 39.38 11.18 -1.73
N VAL A 67 38.92 10.09 -2.35
CA VAL A 67 37.62 10.10 -2.99
C VAL A 67 36.62 10.22 -1.86
N ARG A 68 35.92 11.35 -1.82
CA ARG A 68 34.82 11.51 -0.84
C ARG A 68 33.91 10.31 -0.97
N GLU A 69 33.76 9.60 0.11
CA GLU A 69 32.81 8.49 0.17
C GLU A 69 31.41 9.01 -0.19
N ALA A 70 30.70 8.28 -1.03
CA ALA A 70 29.34 8.61 -1.36
C ALA A 70 28.47 8.48 -0.11
N THR A 71 27.68 9.49 0.18
CA THR A 71 26.74 9.48 1.31
C THR A 71 25.45 8.76 0.94
N PHE A 72 24.63 8.43 1.94
CA PHE A 72 23.28 7.93 1.68
C PHE A 72 22.47 8.90 0.82
N ASN A 73 22.58 10.22 1.04
CA ASN A 73 21.89 11.21 0.22
C ASN A 73 22.31 11.13 -1.25
N ASP A 74 23.62 11.02 -1.54
CA ASP A 74 24.11 10.90 -2.92
C ASP A 74 23.51 9.68 -3.62
N MET A 75 23.39 8.55 -2.90
CA MET A 75 22.80 7.32 -3.43
C MET A 75 21.27 7.37 -3.52
N ALA A 76 20.62 8.08 -2.62
CA ALA A 76 19.17 8.28 -2.67
C ALA A 76 18.76 9.19 -3.85
N ASP A 77 19.57 10.22 -4.14
CA ASP A 77 19.34 11.09 -5.32
C ASP A 77 19.45 10.28 -6.62
N LEU A 78 20.48 9.45 -6.73
CA LEU A 78 20.67 8.56 -7.85
C LEU A 78 19.51 7.55 -7.99
N PHE A 79 19.12 6.92 -6.88
CA PHE A 79 17.98 6.01 -6.84
C PHE A 79 16.68 6.67 -7.29
N GLU A 80 16.37 7.88 -6.84
CA GLU A 80 15.12 8.56 -7.22
C GLU A 80 15.03 8.79 -8.73
N VAL A 81 16.14 9.20 -9.36
CA VAL A 81 16.19 9.43 -10.81
C VAL A 81 16.09 8.11 -11.58
N GLU A 82 16.90 7.10 -11.23
CA GLU A 82 16.89 5.81 -11.92
C GLU A 82 15.57 5.08 -11.76
N TYR A 83 15.03 5.05 -10.54
CA TYR A 83 13.81 4.30 -10.24
C TYR A 83 12.60 4.84 -10.99
N GLU A 84 12.49 6.16 -11.14
CA GLU A 84 11.41 6.79 -11.90
C GLU A 84 11.46 6.39 -13.39
N ILE A 85 12.64 6.44 -13.98
CA ILE A 85 12.84 6.12 -15.42
C ILE A 85 12.62 4.62 -15.67
N ILE A 86 13.25 3.75 -14.86
CA ILE A 86 13.22 2.29 -15.09
C ILE A 86 11.84 1.71 -14.84
N THR A 87 11.07 2.29 -13.93
CA THR A 87 9.74 1.76 -13.56
C THR A 87 8.58 2.47 -14.25
N GLU A 88 8.86 3.35 -15.22
CA GLU A 88 7.84 4.02 -16.01
C GLU A 88 6.95 3.00 -16.75
N GLY A 89 5.64 3.15 -16.58
CA GLY A 89 4.65 2.20 -17.14
C GLY A 89 4.48 0.88 -16.36
N GLU A 90 5.45 0.44 -15.56
CA GLU A 90 5.36 -0.81 -14.78
C GLU A 90 4.85 -0.59 -13.35
N ARG A 91 5.19 0.52 -12.73
CA ARG A 91 4.80 0.86 -11.36
C ARG A 91 3.84 2.04 -11.34
N SER A 92 2.85 1.98 -10.46
CA SER A 92 1.92 3.11 -10.31
C SER A 92 2.66 4.37 -9.81
N PRO A 93 2.31 5.58 -10.29
CA PRO A 93 2.90 6.83 -9.82
C PRO A 93 2.83 7.01 -8.30
N LYS A 94 1.74 6.49 -7.68
CA LYS A 94 1.57 6.49 -6.22
C LYS A 94 2.63 5.66 -5.49
N TRP A 95 3.07 4.56 -6.10
CA TRP A 95 4.13 3.71 -5.54
C TRP A 95 5.48 4.43 -5.55
N VAL A 96 5.84 5.04 -6.67
CA VAL A 96 7.07 5.86 -6.82
C VAL A 96 7.05 7.03 -5.84
N ALA A 97 5.94 7.79 -5.79
CA ALA A 97 5.76 8.88 -4.83
C ALA A 97 5.88 8.41 -3.37
N GLY A 98 5.46 7.18 -3.08
CA GLY A 98 5.62 6.55 -1.76
C GLY A 98 7.09 6.39 -1.36
N HIS A 99 7.97 5.97 -2.27
CA HIS A 99 9.42 5.88 -1.99
C HIS A 99 10.02 7.26 -1.77
N LYS A 100 9.72 8.24 -2.62
CA LYS A 100 10.17 9.63 -2.47
C LYS A 100 9.75 10.23 -1.11
N ALA A 101 8.50 9.99 -0.70
CA ALA A 101 8.01 10.45 0.60
C ALA A 101 8.76 9.79 1.78
N ARG A 102 9.01 8.48 1.75
CA ARG A 102 9.75 7.77 2.81
C ARG A 102 11.20 8.26 2.89
N LEU A 103 11.84 8.48 1.76
CA LEU A 103 13.18 9.08 1.70
C LEU A 103 13.18 10.46 2.34
N ARG A 104 12.35 11.36 1.88
CA ARG A 104 12.30 12.76 2.36
C ARG A 104 11.98 12.87 3.85
N LEU A 105 10.96 12.13 4.32
CA LEU A 105 10.41 12.30 5.66
C LEU A 105 11.15 11.51 6.74
N HIS A 106 11.77 10.38 6.39
CA HIS A 106 12.26 9.44 7.38
C HIS A 106 13.71 8.99 7.18
N LEU A 107 14.06 8.57 5.96
CA LEU A 107 15.37 7.94 5.73
C LEU A 107 16.49 8.97 5.59
N ARG A 108 16.30 10.04 4.81
CA ARG A 108 17.31 11.10 4.66
C ARG A 108 17.60 11.85 5.96
N PRO A 109 16.62 12.19 6.81
CA PRO A 109 16.91 12.78 8.12
C PRO A 109 17.79 11.91 9.02
N PHE A 110 17.70 10.59 8.92
CA PHE A 110 18.45 9.66 9.77
C PHE A 110 19.79 9.25 9.14
N PHE A 111 19.77 8.76 7.90
CA PHE A 111 20.95 8.19 7.23
C PHE A 111 21.69 9.18 6.32
N GLY A 112 21.09 10.29 5.95
CA GLY A 112 21.50 11.12 4.82
C GLY A 112 22.97 11.52 4.78
N LYS A 113 23.57 11.84 5.93
CA LYS A 113 24.97 12.27 6.07
C LYS A 113 25.94 11.12 6.27
N MET A 114 25.47 9.90 6.49
CA MET A 114 26.34 8.73 6.71
C MET A 114 26.96 8.31 5.38
N GLY A 115 28.24 7.94 5.41
CA GLY A 115 28.89 7.26 4.30
C GLY A 115 28.16 5.96 3.98
N ILE A 116 27.98 5.65 2.70
CA ILE A 116 27.16 4.50 2.32
C ILE A 116 27.73 3.16 2.79
N SER A 117 29.06 3.04 2.87
CA SER A 117 29.74 1.84 3.40
C SER A 117 29.71 1.75 4.93
N GLN A 118 29.39 2.84 5.60
CA GLN A 118 29.33 2.91 7.06
C GLN A 118 27.98 2.43 7.63
N ILE A 119 26.95 2.30 6.77
CA ILE A 119 25.63 1.85 7.20
C ILE A 119 25.66 0.36 7.54
N THR A 120 25.55 0.05 8.82
CA THR A 120 25.58 -1.32 9.36
C THR A 120 24.20 -1.86 9.70
N SER A 121 24.10 -3.15 9.98
CA SER A 121 22.89 -3.78 10.52
C SER A 121 22.47 -3.16 11.87
N GLY A 122 23.44 -2.68 12.65
CA GLY A 122 23.21 -1.97 13.91
C GLY A 122 22.51 -0.64 13.68
N ASP A 123 22.93 0.14 12.69
CA ASP A 123 22.29 1.42 12.35
C ASP A 123 20.85 1.25 11.86
N ILE A 124 20.60 0.16 11.14
CA ILE A 124 19.24 -0.18 10.71
C ILE A 124 18.35 -0.53 11.91
N GLN A 125 18.91 -1.20 12.91
CA GLN A 125 18.18 -1.47 14.16
C GLN A 125 17.97 -0.19 14.98
N ASN A 126 18.96 0.67 15.06
CA ASN A 126 18.86 2.00 15.69
C ASN A 126 17.78 2.86 15.01
N TYR A 127 17.68 2.79 13.68
CA TYR A 127 16.61 3.44 12.95
C TYR A 127 15.22 2.94 13.37
N ARG A 128 15.04 1.61 13.53
CA ARG A 128 13.74 1.06 14.00
C ARG A 128 13.38 1.56 15.39
N VAL A 129 14.37 1.62 16.31
CA VAL A 129 14.16 2.14 17.66
C VAL A 129 13.81 3.62 17.60
N HIS A 130 14.58 4.41 16.85
CA HIS A 130 14.31 5.83 16.63
C HIS A 130 12.88 6.07 16.13
N ARG A 131 12.45 5.32 15.11
CA ARG A 131 11.09 5.45 14.56
C ARG A 131 10.00 5.07 15.56
N ALA A 132 10.24 4.05 16.40
CA ALA A 132 9.29 3.65 17.44
C ALA A 132 9.15 4.68 18.57
N GLN A 133 10.23 5.43 18.85
CA GLN A 133 10.27 6.44 19.88
C GLN A 133 9.97 7.87 19.38
N GLN A 134 9.83 8.04 18.06
CA GLN A 134 9.66 9.36 17.48
C GLN A 134 8.28 9.94 17.83
N HIS A 135 8.32 11.13 18.46
CA HIS A 135 7.14 11.91 18.80
C HIS A 135 7.16 13.26 18.08
N GLY A 136 6.02 13.94 18.03
CA GLY A 136 5.91 15.27 17.43
C GLY A 136 5.01 15.30 16.19
N ARG A 137 5.31 16.18 15.24
CA ARG A 137 4.54 16.39 14.02
C ARG A 137 5.46 16.38 12.80
N LEU A 138 4.96 15.88 11.67
CA LEU A 138 5.66 15.96 10.40
C LEU A 138 5.64 17.41 9.88
N PRO A 139 6.76 17.89 9.28
CA PRO A 139 6.79 19.18 8.63
C PRO A 139 5.82 19.20 7.43
N ALA A 140 5.35 20.38 7.08
CA ALA A 140 4.56 20.58 5.87
C ALA A 140 5.37 20.17 4.62
N LYS A 141 4.66 19.84 3.54
CA LYS A 141 5.27 19.40 2.28
C LYS A 141 6.27 20.43 1.70
N ASP A 142 6.03 21.67 1.95
CA ASP A 142 6.76 22.79 1.34
C ASP A 142 7.89 23.34 2.24
N GLY A 143 8.16 22.69 3.38
CA GLY A 143 9.26 23.10 4.28
C GLY A 143 8.97 24.34 5.15
N GLU A 144 7.88 25.01 4.96
CA GLU A 144 7.45 26.14 5.80
C GLU A 144 6.71 25.63 7.04
N GLY A 145 7.33 25.74 8.16
CA GLY A 145 6.96 25.66 9.58
C GLY A 145 5.63 25.06 10.08
N ALA A 146 4.65 24.81 9.24
CA ALA A 146 3.39 24.22 9.63
C ALA A 146 3.47 22.66 9.62
N TYR A 147 3.19 22.05 10.77
CA TYR A 147 3.13 20.61 10.91
C TYR A 147 1.76 20.08 10.43
N VAL A 148 1.76 19.16 9.47
CA VAL A 148 0.54 18.62 8.86
C VAL A 148 -0.08 17.50 9.69
N LYS A 149 0.72 16.69 10.38
CA LYS A 149 0.23 15.49 11.07
C LYS A 149 1.07 15.15 12.31
N ALA A 150 0.40 14.78 13.40
CA ALA A 150 1.06 14.21 14.55
C ALA A 150 1.80 12.92 14.19
N LEU A 151 3.06 12.80 14.57
CA LEU A 151 3.83 11.58 14.46
C LEU A 151 3.31 10.55 15.46
N LYS A 152 2.97 9.38 14.93
CA LYS A 152 2.66 8.19 15.72
C LYS A 152 3.72 7.13 15.44
N PRO A 153 4.01 6.24 16.38
CA PRO A 153 4.86 5.09 16.10
C PRO A 153 4.36 4.37 14.84
N PRO A 154 5.25 4.05 13.89
CA PRO A 154 4.83 3.43 12.65
C PRO A 154 4.31 2.02 12.91
N SER A 155 3.32 1.60 12.14
CA SER A 155 2.92 0.20 12.09
C SER A 155 4.08 -0.66 11.57
N ARG A 156 4.04 -1.97 11.86
CA ARG A 156 5.08 -2.90 11.38
C ARG A 156 5.17 -2.94 9.85
N SER A 157 4.04 -2.82 9.16
CA SER A 157 4.02 -2.76 7.70
C SER A 157 4.64 -1.46 7.19
N THR A 158 4.35 -0.32 7.82
CA THR A 158 4.96 0.97 7.48
C THR A 158 6.49 0.91 7.62
N LEU A 159 6.96 0.37 8.76
CA LEU A 159 8.40 0.24 8.99
C LEU A 159 9.05 -0.76 8.01
N HIS A 160 8.35 -1.84 7.64
CA HIS A 160 8.79 -2.76 6.60
C HIS A 160 8.94 -2.05 5.23
N ASP A 161 7.99 -1.21 4.86
CA ASP A 161 8.04 -0.42 3.62
C ASP A 161 9.17 0.62 3.63
N GLU A 162 9.44 1.23 4.79
CA GLU A 162 10.60 2.15 4.97
C GLU A 162 11.92 1.39 4.77
N ILE A 163 12.09 0.24 5.41
CA ILE A 163 13.28 -0.62 5.24
C ILE A 163 13.38 -1.17 3.80
N GLY A 164 12.25 -1.46 3.16
CA GLY A 164 12.21 -1.82 1.74
C GLY A 164 12.75 -0.70 0.84
N THR A 165 12.41 0.55 1.13
CA THR A 165 12.96 1.71 0.41
C THR A 165 14.46 1.87 0.66
N LEU A 166 14.92 1.73 1.92
CA LEU A 166 16.34 1.70 2.27
C LEU A 166 17.09 0.61 1.48
N SER A 167 16.51 -0.59 1.40
CA SER A 167 17.08 -1.70 0.63
C SER A 167 17.30 -1.34 -0.84
N LEU A 168 16.35 -0.66 -1.47
CA LEU A 168 16.47 -0.26 -2.88
C LEU A 168 17.61 0.76 -3.09
N VAL A 169 17.79 1.72 -2.19
CA VAL A 169 18.91 2.67 -2.23
C VAL A 169 20.25 1.94 -2.08
N LEU A 170 20.36 1.02 -1.10
CA LEU A 170 21.57 0.23 -0.90
C LEU A 170 21.86 -0.68 -2.11
N GLN A 171 20.84 -1.26 -2.75
CA GLN A 171 20.99 -2.00 -4.00
C GLN A 171 21.53 -1.12 -5.13
N THR A 172 21.08 0.11 -5.23
CA THR A 172 21.62 1.09 -6.18
C THR A 172 23.10 1.35 -5.89
N ALA A 173 23.48 1.53 -4.62
CA ALA A 173 24.88 1.70 -4.25
C ALA A 173 25.75 0.49 -4.62
N VAL A 174 25.24 -0.73 -4.46
CA VAL A 174 25.95 -1.96 -4.90
C VAL A 174 26.11 -1.99 -6.41
N ARG A 175 25.06 -1.72 -7.19
CA ARG A 175 25.11 -1.67 -8.66
C ARG A 175 26.13 -0.67 -9.18
N HIS A 176 26.29 0.48 -8.50
CA HIS A 176 27.26 1.51 -8.84
C HIS A 176 28.63 1.32 -8.20
N GLY A 177 28.92 0.16 -7.60
CA GLY A 177 30.22 -0.15 -7.00
C GLY A 177 30.60 0.74 -5.80
N LYS A 178 29.61 1.38 -5.15
CA LYS A 178 29.82 2.23 -3.96
C LYS A 178 29.67 1.46 -2.65
N LEU A 179 29.08 0.27 -2.71
CA LEU A 179 28.89 -0.63 -1.58
C LEU A 179 29.21 -2.07 -2.04
N GLY A 180 29.97 -2.82 -1.24
CA GLY A 180 30.36 -4.19 -1.59
C GLY A 180 29.21 -5.19 -1.42
N ALA A 181 28.46 -5.07 -0.33
CA ALA A 181 27.31 -5.92 -0.02
C ALA A 181 26.30 -5.18 0.85
N ILE A 182 25.03 -5.58 0.75
CA ILE A 182 23.97 -5.00 1.59
C ILE A 182 24.03 -5.59 2.99
N PRO A 183 23.99 -4.78 4.06
CA PRO A 183 23.93 -5.28 5.44
C PRO A 183 22.61 -6.02 5.69
N MET A 184 22.57 -6.84 6.75
CA MET A 184 21.34 -7.56 7.11
C MET A 184 20.22 -6.57 7.49
N LEU A 185 19.14 -6.62 6.72
CA LEU A 185 17.97 -5.74 6.89
C LEU A 185 16.87 -6.35 7.76
N SER A 186 16.89 -7.66 7.97
CA SER A 186 15.86 -8.36 8.74
C SER A 186 15.90 -7.96 10.22
N PRO A 187 14.73 -7.83 10.88
CA PRO A 187 14.69 -7.60 12.31
C PRO A 187 15.25 -8.85 13.04
N PRO A 188 16.03 -8.67 14.14
CA PRO A 188 16.63 -9.78 14.88
C PRO A 188 15.59 -10.67 15.57
N TYR A 189 14.41 -10.13 15.86
CA TYR A 189 13.34 -10.84 16.55
C TYR A 189 12.12 -11.05 15.66
N LYS A 190 11.74 -12.31 15.47
CA LYS A 190 10.48 -12.68 14.80
C LYS A 190 9.37 -12.71 15.85
N LYS A 191 8.39 -11.80 15.76
CA LYS A 191 7.17 -11.96 16.54
C LYS A 191 6.27 -12.99 15.87
N GLN A 192 5.69 -13.91 16.64
CA GLN A 192 4.63 -14.80 16.15
C GLN A 192 3.50 -13.94 15.57
N ARG A 193 3.07 -14.26 14.36
CA ARG A 193 1.92 -13.61 13.74
C ARG A 193 0.66 -14.05 14.47
N LYS A 194 0.08 -13.16 15.27
CA LYS A 194 -1.31 -13.34 15.69
C LYS A 194 -2.16 -13.27 14.42
N VAL A 195 -2.95 -14.28 14.16
CA VAL A 195 -3.93 -14.22 13.07
C VAL A 195 -4.93 -13.13 13.46
N ILE A 196 -4.83 -11.98 12.80
CA ILE A 196 -5.75 -10.88 13.03
C ILE A 196 -6.93 -11.13 12.11
N HIS A 197 -8.05 -11.39 12.74
CA HIS A 197 -9.36 -11.44 12.11
C HIS A 197 -9.66 -10.14 11.34
N ARG A 198 -10.29 -10.26 10.20
CA ARG A 198 -10.69 -9.11 9.38
C ARG A 198 -12.08 -8.66 9.79
N PRO A 199 -12.28 -7.39 10.19
CA PRO A 199 -13.58 -6.90 10.63
C PRO A 199 -14.59 -6.94 9.48
N TRP A 200 -15.74 -7.56 9.73
CA TRP A 200 -16.86 -7.69 8.81
C TRP A 200 -18.16 -7.42 9.52
N PHE A 201 -19.26 -7.29 8.80
CA PHE A 201 -20.61 -7.16 9.36
C PHE A 201 -21.33 -8.49 9.28
N THR A 202 -21.92 -8.95 10.38
CA THR A 202 -22.85 -10.09 10.35
C THR A 202 -24.06 -9.75 9.47
N GLY A 203 -24.89 -10.73 9.13
CA GLY A 203 -26.11 -10.49 8.32
C GLY A 203 -27.03 -9.43 8.94
N GLU A 204 -27.20 -9.48 10.27
CA GLU A 204 -28.05 -8.51 11.00
C GLU A 204 -27.39 -7.13 11.06
N GLU A 205 -26.08 -7.05 11.33
CA GLU A 205 -25.36 -5.78 11.34
C GLU A 205 -25.32 -5.14 9.93
N TYR A 206 -25.17 -5.95 8.88
CA TYR A 206 -25.24 -5.44 7.49
C TYR A 206 -26.65 -4.90 7.17
N LYS A 207 -27.69 -5.60 7.65
CA LYS A 207 -29.08 -5.13 7.52
C LYS A 207 -29.32 -3.82 8.28
N GLN A 208 -28.78 -3.70 9.50
CA GLN A 208 -28.80 -2.46 10.26
C GLN A 208 -28.07 -1.33 9.51
N LEU A 209 -26.89 -1.60 8.96
CA LEU A 209 -26.08 -0.62 8.21
C LEU A 209 -26.82 -0.07 6.98
N TYR A 210 -27.38 -0.93 6.11
CA TYR A 210 -28.06 -0.41 4.93
C TYR A 210 -29.36 0.31 5.25
N LYS A 211 -30.06 -0.06 6.33
CA LYS A 211 -31.20 0.70 6.85
C LYS A 211 -30.78 2.07 7.39
N ALA A 212 -29.68 2.11 8.14
CA ALA A 212 -29.12 3.35 8.67
C ALA A 212 -28.70 4.32 7.56
N THR A 213 -28.02 3.82 6.52
CA THR A 213 -27.64 4.65 5.36
C THR A 213 -28.84 5.13 4.55
N ALA A 214 -29.90 4.31 4.42
CA ALA A 214 -31.14 4.70 3.77
C ALA A 214 -31.87 5.80 4.56
N ALA A 215 -31.97 5.64 5.89
CA ALA A 215 -32.58 6.64 6.77
C ALA A 215 -31.81 7.95 6.75
N ALA A 216 -30.47 7.88 6.81
CA ALA A 216 -29.60 9.04 6.70
C ALA A 216 -29.78 9.79 5.34
N ALA A 217 -29.89 9.05 4.25
CA ALA A 217 -30.14 9.65 2.92
C ALA A 217 -31.51 10.36 2.85
N LYS A 218 -32.54 9.77 3.46
CA LYS A 218 -33.87 10.37 3.52
C LYS A 218 -33.91 11.63 4.39
N ALA A 219 -33.19 11.63 5.50
CA ALA A 219 -33.14 12.73 6.47
C ALA A 219 -32.12 13.83 6.08
N ALA A 220 -31.26 13.59 5.10
CA ALA A 220 -30.21 14.50 4.74
C ALA A 220 -30.74 15.85 4.22
N PRO A 221 -30.12 16.98 4.63
CA PRO A 221 -30.39 18.28 4.03
C PRO A 221 -30.19 18.24 2.51
N GLU A 222 -30.99 19.00 1.76
CA GLU A 222 -30.98 18.97 0.29
C GLU A 222 -29.58 19.18 -0.30
N ALA A 223 -28.78 20.08 0.28
CA ALA A 223 -27.43 20.36 -0.17
C ALA A 223 -26.46 19.15 -0.10
N TYR A 224 -26.74 18.20 0.78
CA TYR A 224 -25.91 17.01 1.00
C TYR A 224 -26.58 15.71 0.60
N ARG A 225 -27.88 15.73 0.26
CA ARG A 225 -28.71 14.56 -0.06
C ARG A 225 -28.05 13.66 -1.09
N TRP A 226 -27.51 14.24 -2.14
CA TRP A 226 -26.83 13.51 -3.19
C TRP A 226 -25.67 12.65 -2.64
N ASN A 227 -24.87 13.18 -1.71
CA ASN A 227 -23.74 12.43 -1.13
C ASN A 227 -24.22 11.26 -0.25
N TYR A 228 -25.30 11.45 0.51
CA TYR A 228 -25.88 10.40 1.34
C TYR A 228 -26.51 9.28 0.51
N GLU A 229 -27.21 9.64 -0.56
CA GLU A 229 -27.78 8.68 -1.52
C GLU A 229 -26.67 7.90 -2.26
N GLN A 230 -25.60 8.57 -2.67
CA GLN A 230 -24.43 7.94 -3.26
C GLN A 230 -23.77 6.94 -2.30
N LEU A 231 -23.62 7.32 -1.04
CA LEU A 231 -23.07 6.43 -0.02
C LEU A 231 -23.99 5.20 0.20
N HIS A 232 -25.29 5.42 0.29
CA HIS A 232 -26.24 4.31 0.46
C HIS A 232 -26.12 3.29 -0.68
N ASP A 233 -26.12 3.76 -1.93
CA ASP A 233 -25.95 2.90 -3.10
C ASP A 233 -24.56 2.26 -3.15
N GLN A 234 -23.50 2.96 -2.71
CA GLN A 234 -22.15 2.39 -2.61
C GLN A 234 -22.07 1.26 -1.60
N VAL A 235 -22.74 1.37 -0.45
CA VAL A 235 -22.79 0.33 0.59
C VAL A 235 -23.47 -0.92 0.04
N LEU A 236 -24.63 -0.76 -0.63
CA LEU A 236 -25.35 -1.87 -1.24
C LEU A 236 -24.55 -2.50 -2.40
N PHE A 237 -23.97 -1.67 -3.25
CA PHE A 237 -23.18 -2.14 -4.40
C PHE A 237 -21.96 -2.94 -3.94
N LEU A 238 -21.17 -2.43 -3.00
CA LEU A 238 -19.99 -3.13 -2.48
C LEU A 238 -20.35 -4.41 -1.71
N GLY A 239 -21.44 -4.39 -0.93
CA GLY A 239 -21.92 -5.55 -0.19
C GLY A 239 -22.49 -6.66 -1.07
N ASN A 240 -22.82 -6.36 -2.34
CA ASN A 240 -23.37 -7.31 -3.31
C ASN A 240 -22.42 -7.65 -4.47
N THR A 241 -21.24 -7.04 -4.54
CA THR A 241 -20.23 -7.33 -5.58
C THR A 241 -18.94 -7.88 -5.00
N GLY A 242 -18.65 -7.60 -3.74
CA GLY A 242 -17.37 -7.94 -3.11
C GLY A 242 -16.16 -7.21 -3.70
N LEU A 243 -16.35 -6.18 -4.50
CA LEU A 243 -15.27 -5.37 -5.07
C LEU A 243 -14.45 -4.67 -3.98
N ARG A 244 -13.17 -4.41 -4.28
CA ARG A 244 -12.38 -3.53 -3.42
C ARG A 244 -12.87 -2.09 -3.58
N PRO A 245 -12.95 -1.28 -2.51
CA PRO A 245 -13.38 0.12 -2.62
C PRO A 245 -12.58 0.95 -3.63
N ASP A 246 -11.27 0.68 -3.77
CA ASP A 246 -10.43 1.35 -4.75
C ASP A 246 -10.70 0.91 -6.20
N GLU A 247 -11.21 -0.29 -6.41
CA GLU A 247 -11.68 -0.77 -7.72
C GLU A 247 -13.00 -0.11 -8.07
N ALA A 248 -13.95 -0.09 -7.15
CA ALA A 248 -15.24 0.57 -7.33
C ALA A 248 -15.09 2.09 -7.60
N SER A 249 -14.12 2.76 -6.96
CA SER A 249 -13.84 4.18 -7.20
C SER A 249 -13.33 4.50 -8.61
N ARG A 250 -12.88 3.50 -9.37
CA ARG A 250 -12.42 3.65 -10.75
C ARG A 250 -13.42 3.16 -11.79
N LEU A 251 -14.52 2.51 -11.37
CA LEU A 251 -15.55 2.03 -12.29
C LEU A 251 -16.25 3.20 -12.96
N GLN A 252 -16.42 3.07 -14.25
CA GLN A 252 -17.25 3.96 -15.07
C GLN A 252 -18.56 3.25 -15.42
N HIS A 253 -19.60 4.02 -15.74
CA HIS A 253 -20.89 3.42 -16.14
C HIS A 253 -20.78 2.51 -17.36
N ARG A 254 -19.78 2.70 -18.23
CA ARG A 254 -19.52 1.81 -19.37
C ARG A 254 -18.97 0.43 -18.98
N ASP A 255 -18.45 0.30 -17.77
CA ASP A 255 -17.84 -0.94 -17.28
C ASP A 255 -18.89 -1.86 -16.61
N VAL A 256 -20.15 -1.43 -16.53
CA VAL A 256 -21.24 -2.16 -15.85
C VAL A 256 -22.40 -2.38 -16.80
N THR A 257 -22.84 -3.64 -16.94
CA THR A 257 -23.98 -4.03 -17.74
C THR A 257 -24.97 -4.83 -16.89
N ILE A 258 -26.26 -4.54 -17.00
CA ILE A 258 -27.31 -5.36 -16.40
C ILE A 258 -27.51 -6.57 -17.31
N ALA A 259 -27.37 -7.76 -16.76
CA ALA A 259 -27.55 -9.03 -17.48
C ALA A 259 -28.50 -9.95 -16.71
N VAL A 260 -29.10 -10.91 -17.38
CA VAL A 260 -29.90 -11.97 -16.75
C VAL A 260 -28.97 -13.18 -16.55
N ASP A 261 -28.92 -13.70 -15.34
CA ASP A 261 -28.19 -14.93 -15.05
C ASP A 261 -28.95 -16.11 -15.69
N PRO A 262 -28.32 -16.88 -16.59
CA PRO A 262 -28.98 -17.97 -17.30
C PRO A 262 -29.46 -19.12 -16.40
N ASP A 263 -28.79 -19.30 -15.23
CA ASP A 263 -29.10 -20.41 -14.33
C ASP A 263 -30.23 -20.08 -13.35
N THR A 264 -30.33 -18.82 -12.92
CA THR A 264 -31.34 -18.39 -11.94
C THR A 264 -32.47 -17.56 -12.53
N GLY A 265 -32.29 -16.99 -13.72
CA GLY A 265 -33.22 -16.04 -14.34
C GLY A 265 -33.25 -14.67 -13.66
N GLU A 266 -32.42 -14.42 -12.67
CA GLU A 266 -32.36 -13.16 -11.94
C GLU A 266 -31.47 -12.13 -12.66
N GLU A 267 -31.82 -10.85 -12.53
CA GLU A 267 -30.95 -9.77 -13.01
C GLU A 267 -29.74 -9.61 -12.10
N ILE A 268 -28.57 -9.52 -12.70
CA ILE A 268 -27.29 -9.30 -12.07
C ILE A 268 -26.51 -8.20 -12.80
N LEU A 269 -25.44 -7.71 -12.22
CA LEU A 269 -24.48 -6.85 -12.91
C LEU A 269 -23.31 -7.68 -13.42
N ASP A 270 -23.01 -7.56 -14.69
CA ASP A 270 -21.74 -7.98 -15.27
C ASP A 270 -20.80 -6.78 -15.31
N ILE A 271 -19.67 -6.87 -14.62
CA ILE A 271 -18.79 -5.75 -14.31
C ILE A 271 -17.38 -6.03 -14.81
N GLU A 272 -16.89 -5.16 -15.67
CA GLU A 272 -15.51 -5.16 -16.14
C GLU A 272 -14.62 -4.37 -15.19
N VAL A 273 -13.81 -5.06 -14.39
CA VAL A 273 -13.02 -4.39 -13.36
C VAL A 273 -11.57 -4.24 -13.76
N ARG A 274 -11.06 -3.01 -13.66
CA ARG A 274 -9.65 -2.67 -13.86
C ARG A 274 -9.00 -2.39 -12.51
N GLY A 275 -8.15 -3.28 -12.06
CA GLY A 275 -7.54 -3.19 -10.72
C GLY A 275 -6.02 -3.32 -10.73
N LYS A 276 -5.45 -3.31 -9.53
CA LYS A 276 -4.01 -3.52 -9.30
C LYS A 276 -3.49 -4.84 -9.89
N THR A 277 -4.35 -5.85 -9.95
CA THR A 277 -4.04 -7.20 -10.44
C THR A 277 -4.44 -7.40 -11.91
N GLY A 278 -4.65 -6.31 -12.65
CA GLY A 278 -5.06 -6.35 -14.05
C GLY A 278 -6.57 -6.20 -14.27
N TYR A 279 -7.01 -6.65 -15.44
CA TYR A 279 -8.40 -6.63 -15.90
C TYR A 279 -9.07 -7.97 -15.55
N GLY A 280 -10.36 -7.94 -15.20
CA GLY A 280 -11.12 -9.16 -14.97
C GLY A 280 -12.60 -8.91 -14.73
N PRO A 281 -13.46 -9.90 -15.03
CA PRO A 281 -14.89 -9.82 -14.80
C PRO A 281 -15.22 -9.97 -13.31
N CYS A 282 -16.36 -9.40 -12.91
CA CYS A 282 -17.00 -9.62 -11.63
C CYS A 282 -18.53 -9.65 -11.85
N LYS A 283 -19.17 -10.71 -11.37
CA LYS A 283 -20.65 -10.80 -11.36
C LYS A 283 -21.17 -10.42 -9.99
N SER A 284 -22.24 -9.63 -9.95
CA SER A 284 -22.87 -9.23 -8.70
C SER A 284 -23.90 -10.22 -8.22
N MET A 285 -24.34 -10.06 -6.96
CA MET A 285 -25.63 -10.55 -6.51
C MET A 285 -26.76 -9.66 -7.08
N PRO A 286 -28.01 -10.15 -7.17
CA PRO A 286 -29.17 -9.37 -7.64
C PRO A 286 -29.36 -8.05 -6.88
N GLY A 287 -29.01 -8.03 -5.58
CA GLY A 287 -29.12 -6.85 -4.72
C GLY A 287 -28.27 -5.63 -5.12
N ALA A 288 -27.39 -5.75 -6.13
CA ALA A 288 -26.63 -4.62 -6.68
C ALA A 288 -27.35 -3.91 -7.84
N VAL A 289 -28.37 -4.53 -8.44
CA VAL A 289 -29.01 -4.01 -9.67
C VAL A 289 -29.77 -2.71 -9.39
N GLU A 290 -30.63 -2.70 -8.38
CA GLU A 290 -31.42 -1.50 -8.05
C GLU A 290 -30.54 -0.30 -7.58
N PRO A 291 -29.52 -0.49 -6.73
CA PRO A 291 -28.53 0.57 -6.50
C PRO A 291 -27.93 1.13 -7.77
N TYR A 292 -27.56 0.27 -8.73
CA TYR A 292 -26.98 0.72 -10.00
C TYR A 292 -28.00 1.48 -10.87
N ARG A 293 -29.26 1.05 -10.92
CA ARG A 293 -30.34 1.78 -11.61
C ARG A 293 -30.53 3.18 -11.01
N ARG A 294 -30.52 3.29 -9.68
CA ARG A 294 -30.58 4.60 -9.00
C ARG A 294 -29.40 5.49 -9.34
N LEU A 295 -28.19 4.92 -9.43
CA LEU A 295 -26.99 5.66 -9.84
C LEU A 295 -27.12 6.22 -11.26
N LEU A 296 -27.67 5.42 -12.19
CA LEU A 296 -27.92 5.87 -13.58
C LEU A 296 -28.98 6.98 -13.66
N ALA A 297 -30.04 6.86 -12.86
CA ALA A 297 -31.17 7.80 -12.86
C ALA A 297 -30.92 9.07 -12.03
N ARG A 298 -29.86 9.11 -11.25
CA ARG A 298 -29.56 10.24 -10.35
C ARG A 298 -28.85 11.35 -11.10
N ALA A 299 -29.49 12.52 -11.16
CA ALA A 299 -28.88 13.72 -11.71
C ALA A 299 -27.63 14.11 -10.89
N LYS A 300 -26.59 14.58 -11.58
CA LYS A 300 -25.38 15.09 -10.95
C LYS A 300 -25.66 16.34 -10.13
N PRO A 301 -24.94 16.58 -9.02
CA PRO A 301 -25.07 17.84 -8.30
C PRO A 301 -24.63 19.00 -9.19
N MET A 302 -25.34 20.10 -9.10
CA MET A 302 -25.00 21.29 -9.85
C MET A 302 -23.62 21.80 -9.43
N LYS A 303 -22.73 22.07 -10.39
CA LYS A 303 -21.42 22.65 -10.12
C LYS A 303 -21.57 24.03 -9.47
N LEU A 304 -20.72 24.32 -8.47
CA LEU A 304 -20.77 25.55 -7.69
C LEU A 304 -20.86 26.81 -8.56
N GLY A 305 -20.07 26.90 -9.64
CA GLY A 305 -20.09 28.04 -10.55
C GLY A 305 -21.46 28.24 -11.25
N ARG A 306 -22.12 27.13 -11.67
CA ARG A 306 -23.49 27.20 -12.24
C ARG A 306 -24.53 27.58 -11.19
N LYS A 307 -24.35 27.13 -9.95
CA LYS A 307 -25.24 27.48 -8.84
C LYS A 307 -25.16 28.97 -8.54
N VAL A 308 -23.95 29.53 -8.44
CA VAL A 308 -23.73 30.95 -8.21
C VAL A 308 -24.26 31.79 -9.35
N GLU A 309 -24.02 31.40 -10.60
CA GLU A 309 -24.55 32.12 -11.78
C GLU A 309 -26.07 32.08 -11.82
N ARG A 310 -26.69 30.92 -11.52
CA ARG A 310 -28.14 30.80 -11.41
C ARG A 310 -28.72 31.77 -10.35
N GLU A 311 -28.15 31.75 -9.12
CA GLU A 311 -28.59 32.63 -8.04
C GLU A 311 -28.46 34.13 -8.43
N ARG A 312 -27.42 34.48 -9.20
CA ARG A 312 -27.21 35.82 -9.71
C ARG A 312 -28.29 36.21 -10.73
N LEU A 313 -28.67 35.30 -11.63
CA LEU A 313 -29.72 35.54 -12.64
C LEU A 313 -31.10 35.57 -12.01
N GLU A 314 -31.40 34.71 -11.04
CA GLU A 314 -32.65 34.73 -10.27
C GLU A 314 -32.84 36.05 -9.51
N ARG A 315 -31.78 36.59 -8.88
CA ARG A 315 -31.81 37.94 -8.25
C ARG A 315 -32.10 39.06 -9.23
N ARG A 316 -31.87 38.84 -10.53
CA ARG A 316 -32.20 39.77 -11.62
C ARG A 316 -33.56 39.57 -12.21
N GLY A 317 -34.38 38.66 -11.61
CA GLY A 317 -35.72 38.32 -12.12
C GLY A 317 -35.74 37.44 -13.38
N GLN A 318 -34.59 36.84 -13.72
CA GLN A 318 -34.46 35.94 -14.85
C GLN A 318 -34.65 34.48 -14.40
N ALA A 319 -35.74 33.82 -14.84
CA ALA A 319 -35.92 32.43 -14.59
C ALA A 319 -34.92 31.57 -15.42
N VAL A 320 -34.04 30.87 -14.72
CA VAL A 320 -33.09 29.94 -15.39
C VAL A 320 -33.58 28.51 -15.21
N PRO A 321 -33.94 27.82 -16.30
CA PRO A 321 -34.37 26.43 -16.19
C PRO A 321 -33.28 25.53 -15.69
N ILE A 322 -33.57 24.69 -14.69
CA ILE A 322 -32.67 23.66 -14.19
C ILE A 322 -32.77 22.49 -15.17
N ILE A 323 -31.74 22.32 -15.99
CA ILE A 323 -31.61 21.13 -16.82
C ILE A 323 -30.76 20.10 -16.04
N PRO A 324 -31.35 19.00 -15.56
CA PRO A 324 -30.60 17.98 -14.83
C PRO A 324 -29.58 17.32 -15.76
N GLU A 325 -28.34 17.20 -15.30
CA GLU A 325 -27.28 16.48 -16.00
C GLU A 325 -27.16 15.08 -15.43
N TYR A 326 -27.50 14.08 -16.24
CA TYR A 326 -27.37 12.67 -15.85
C TYR A 326 -25.96 12.12 -16.12
N PRO A 327 -25.57 11.01 -15.47
CA PRO A 327 -24.26 10.39 -15.69
C PRO A 327 -24.08 9.94 -17.14
N LYS A 328 -22.90 10.20 -17.70
CA LYS A 328 -22.47 9.69 -19.00
C LYS A 328 -21.78 8.33 -18.82
N ARG A 329 -21.66 7.56 -19.89
CA ARG A 329 -20.99 6.26 -19.87
C ARG A 329 -19.55 6.32 -19.35
N THR A 330 -18.86 7.44 -19.54
CA THR A 330 -17.47 7.66 -19.11
C THR A 330 -17.33 8.23 -17.69
N ASP A 331 -18.44 8.56 -17.04
CA ASP A 331 -18.40 9.07 -15.67
C ASP A 331 -18.20 7.94 -14.67
N LEU A 332 -17.57 8.26 -13.55
CA LEU A 332 -17.38 7.32 -12.46
C LEU A 332 -18.70 7.01 -11.75
N LEU A 333 -18.89 5.76 -11.32
CA LEU A 333 -20.05 5.38 -10.51
C LEU A 333 -20.04 6.12 -9.16
N PHE A 334 -18.86 6.23 -8.55
CA PHE A 334 -18.65 6.85 -7.25
C PHE A 334 -17.57 7.93 -7.36
N PRO A 335 -17.94 9.13 -7.84
CA PRO A 335 -16.97 10.20 -8.12
C PRO A 335 -16.43 10.89 -6.85
N SER A 336 -17.08 10.67 -5.69
CA SER A 336 -16.73 11.28 -4.42
C SER A 336 -16.25 10.25 -3.39
N ASN A 337 -15.38 10.68 -2.50
CA ASN A 337 -14.96 9.86 -1.36
C ASN A 337 -15.94 10.07 -0.19
N HIS A 338 -16.65 9.03 0.19
CA HIS A 338 -17.63 9.05 1.28
C HIS A 338 -17.13 8.38 2.57
N THR A 339 -15.80 8.21 2.73
CA THR A 339 -15.22 7.50 3.87
C THR A 339 -15.57 8.13 5.21
N ASP A 340 -15.52 9.46 5.31
CA ASP A 340 -15.81 10.17 6.56
C ASP A 340 -17.29 10.03 6.90
N LEU A 341 -18.18 10.26 5.93
CA LEU A 341 -19.62 10.08 6.08
C LEU A 341 -19.99 8.65 6.48
N PHE A 342 -19.36 7.65 5.85
CA PHE A 342 -19.53 6.26 6.23
C PHE A 342 -19.10 5.99 7.68
N ASN A 343 -17.94 6.51 8.08
CA ASN A 343 -17.43 6.36 9.44
C ASN A 343 -18.35 7.01 10.49
N ASP A 344 -18.93 8.15 10.17
CA ASP A 344 -19.83 8.86 11.08
C ASP A 344 -21.15 8.10 11.27
N ILE A 345 -21.71 7.54 10.19
CA ILE A 345 -22.90 6.66 10.29
C ILE A 345 -22.57 5.41 11.12
N LEU A 346 -21.40 4.79 10.91
CA LEU A 346 -20.99 3.64 11.73
C LEU A 346 -20.90 3.97 13.21
N LYS A 347 -20.38 5.14 13.58
CA LYS A 347 -20.28 5.58 14.99
C LYS A 347 -21.64 5.81 15.62
N VAL A 348 -22.53 6.51 14.89
CA VAL A 348 -23.91 6.81 15.39
C VAL A 348 -24.71 5.56 15.66
N HIS A 349 -24.46 4.47 14.94
CA HIS A 349 -25.21 3.23 15.06
C HIS A 349 -24.45 2.08 15.76
N ASP A 350 -23.35 2.39 16.46
CA ASP A 350 -22.50 1.42 17.17
C ASP A 350 -21.97 0.27 16.29
N LEU A 351 -21.79 0.57 15.00
CA LEU A 351 -21.29 -0.38 14.01
C LEU A 351 -19.80 -0.16 13.68
N LYS A 352 -19.13 0.81 14.33
CA LYS A 352 -17.76 1.20 13.98
C LYS A 352 -16.72 0.14 14.30
N GLU A 353 -16.94 -0.60 15.38
CA GLU A 353 -16.05 -1.67 15.80
C GLU A 353 -16.79 -3.01 15.75
N ASP A 354 -16.06 -4.08 15.48
CA ASP A 354 -16.59 -5.43 15.60
C ASP A 354 -16.49 -5.92 17.06
N ARG A 355 -16.98 -7.12 17.33
CA ARG A 355 -16.94 -7.74 18.67
C ARG A 355 -15.53 -7.90 19.26
N GLU A 356 -14.48 -7.82 18.42
CA GLU A 356 -13.07 -7.91 18.82
C GLU A 356 -12.43 -6.52 18.97
N GLY A 357 -13.22 -5.43 18.86
CA GLY A 357 -12.74 -4.04 18.90
C GLY A 357 -11.95 -3.62 17.64
N GLN A 358 -12.08 -4.35 16.51
CA GLN A 358 -11.41 -3.98 15.28
C GLN A 358 -12.25 -2.98 14.48
N PRO A 359 -11.66 -1.86 13.99
CA PRO A 359 -12.42 -0.83 13.32
C PRO A 359 -12.87 -1.28 11.93
N ARG A 360 -14.16 -1.14 11.65
CA ARG A 360 -14.76 -1.35 10.34
C ARG A 360 -14.57 -0.12 9.44
N VAL A 361 -14.34 -0.38 8.16
CA VAL A 361 -14.14 0.60 7.10
C VAL A 361 -14.89 0.14 5.84
N LEU A 362 -14.94 0.95 4.79
CA LEU A 362 -15.57 0.54 3.51
C LEU A 362 -15.06 -0.81 2.99
N TYR A 363 -13.79 -1.13 3.23
CA TYR A 363 -13.23 -2.43 2.85
C TYR A 363 -13.88 -3.60 3.60
N SER A 364 -14.47 -3.36 4.78
CA SER A 364 -15.19 -4.38 5.55
C SER A 364 -16.43 -4.91 4.82
N LEU A 365 -17.01 -4.15 3.88
CA LEU A 365 -18.11 -4.61 3.02
C LEU A 365 -17.68 -5.77 2.12
N ARG A 366 -16.45 -5.74 1.60
CA ARG A 366 -15.90 -6.88 0.86
C ARG A 366 -15.70 -8.09 1.77
N HIS A 367 -15.23 -7.89 2.99
CA HIS A 367 -15.13 -8.98 3.96
C HIS A 367 -16.50 -9.56 4.27
N THR A 368 -17.51 -8.72 4.44
CA THR A 368 -18.91 -9.10 4.63
C THR A 368 -19.42 -9.93 3.46
N TYR A 369 -19.24 -9.46 2.23
CA TYR A 369 -19.65 -10.22 1.03
C TYR A 369 -19.03 -11.62 1.02
N ILE A 370 -17.71 -11.72 1.19
CA ILE A 370 -17.01 -13.01 1.17
C ILE A 370 -17.50 -13.93 2.31
N CYS A 371 -17.62 -13.41 3.53
CA CYS A 371 -18.10 -14.20 4.67
C CYS A 371 -19.53 -14.68 4.45
N LEU A 372 -20.46 -13.83 4.03
CA LEU A 372 -21.84 -14.21 3.80
C LEU A 372 -21.96 -15.24 2.66
N ARG A 373 -21.23 -15.06 1.54
CA ARG A 373 -21.25 -16.06 0.44
C ARG A 373 -20.73 -17.41 0.88
N LEU A 374 -19.64 -17.43 1.65
CA LEU A 374 -19.13 -18.69 2.21
C LEU A 374 -20.14 -19.32 3.19
N LEU A 375 -20.80 -18.52 4.04
CA LEU A 375 -21.86 -18.99 4.96
C LEU A 375 -23.07 -19.55 4.20
N ASP A 376 -23.37 -19.02 3.03
CA ASP A 376 -24.44 -19.52 2.16
C ASP A 376 -24.00 -20.72 1.30
N GLY A 377 -22.78 -21.23 1.47
CA GLY A 377 -22.27 -22.43 0.79
C GLY A 377 -21.67 -22.19 -0.61
N ALA A 378 -21.34 -20.95 -0.94
CA ALA A 378 -20.70 -20.64 -2.22
C ALA A 378 -19.34 -21.36 -2.36
N ASP A 379 -19.08 -21.87 -3.57
CA ASP A 379 -17.79 -22.47 -3.90
C ASP A 379 -16.65 -21.48 -3.76
N ILE A 380 -15.64 -21.86 -2.98
CA ILE A 380 -14.50 -20.98 -2.64
C ILE A 380 -13.67 -20.59 -3.86
N TYR A 381 -13.54 -21.49 -4.87
CA TYR A 381 -12.78 -21.21 -6.08
C TYR A 381 -13.48 -20.17 -6.94
N ASN A 382 -14.79 -20.33 -7.16
CA ASN A 382 -15.60 -19.39 -7.91
C ASN A 382 -15.67 -18.02 -7.21
N LEU A 383 -15.80 -18.03 -5.88
CA LEU A 383 -15.78 -16.81 -5.08
C LEU A 383 -14.42 -16.10 -5.16
N ALA A 384 -13.31 -16.84 -5.08
CA ALA A 384 -11.96 -16.28 -5.21
C ALA A 384 -11.76 -15.63 -6.58
N LYS A 385 -12.20 -16.31 -7.64
CA LYS A 385 -12.12 -15.82 -9.02
C LYS A 385 -12.97 -14.55 -9.20
N ASN A 386 -14.23 -14.55 -8.75
CA ASN A 386 -15.12 -13.39 -8.81
C ASN A 386 -14.59 -12.19 -8.03
N CYS A 387 -14.04 -12.43 -6.85
CA CYS A 387 -13.41 -11.40 -6.02
C CYS A 387 -11.99 -11.03 -6.46
N ARG A 388 -11.42 -11.67 -7.49
CA ARG A 388 -10.04 -11.47 -7.96
C ARG A 388 -9.02 -11.54 -6.83
N THR A 389 -9.07 -12.67 -6.11
CA THR A 389 -8.15 -13.01 -5.03
C THR A 389 -7.78 -14.49 -5.15
N SER A 390 -6.82 -14.97 -4.36
CA SER A 390 -6.52 -16.39 -4.32
C SER A 390 -7.34 -17.12 -3.27
N VAL A 391 -7.57 -18.42 -3.48
CA VAL A 391 -8.19 -19.31 -2.48
C VAL A 391 -7.40 -19.26 -1.17
N GLU A 392 -6.05 -19.32 -1.24
CA GLU A 392 -5.18 -19.19 -0.06
C GLU A 392 -5.47 -17.92 0.76
N MET A 393 -5.72 -16.80 0.07
CA MET A 393 -6.06 -15.53 0.74
C MET A 393 -7.43 -15.57 1.40
N ILE A 394 -8.39 -16.28 0.81
CA ILE A 394 -9.70 -16.50 1.44
C ILE A 394 -9.54 -17.40 2.67
N GLU A 395 -8.89 -18.54 2.54
CA GLU A 395 -8.63 -19.45 3.66
C GLU A 395 -7.91 -18.77 4.80
N LYS A 396 -6.83 -18.06 4.53
CA LYS A 396 -6.03 -17.36 5.54
C LYS A 396 -6.77 -16.29 6.30
N ASN A 397 -7.66 -15.54 5.64
CA ASN A 397 -8.31 -14.39 6.26
C ASN A 397 -9.72 -14.68 6.77
N TYR A 398 -10.38 -15.74 6.26
CA TYR A 398 -11.80 -16.02 6.53
C TYR A 398 -12.05 -17.42 7.12
N ALA A 399 -11.05 -18.33 7.12
CA ALA A 399 -11.21 -19.67 7.67
C ALA A 399 -11.64 -19.69 9.14
N ILE A 400 -11.30 -18.66 9.92
CA ILE A 400 -11.76 -18.53 11.31
C ILE A 400 -13.29 -18.40 11.38
N HIS A 401 -13.90 -17.74 10.39
CA HIS A 401 -15.35 -17.58 10.29
C HIS A 401 -16.02 -18.85 9.76
N LEU A 402 -15.26 -19.68 9.04
CA LEU A 402 -15.71 -20.97 8.51
C LEU A 402 -15.72 -22.10 9.54
N LYS A 403 -15.18 -21.90 10.74
CA LYS A 403 -15.17 -22.94 11.80
C LYS A 403 -16.55 -23.47 12.14
N HIS A 404 -17.60 -22.66 11.98
CA HIS A 404 -19.00 -23.08 12.15
C HIS A 404 -19.61 -23.73 10.90
N MET A 405 -18.86 -23.77 9.79
CA MET A 405 -19.28 -24.34 8.51
C MET A 405 -18.67 -25.70 8.21
N ILE A 406 -17.97 -26.29 9.16
CA ILE A 406 -17.57 -27.69 9.00
C ILE A 406 -18.86 -28.49 9.02
N ASP A 407 -19.35 -28.86 7.82
CA ASP A 407 -20.49 -29.74 7.68
C ASP A 407 -20.10 -31.11 8.22
N ALA A 408 -20.57 -31.39 9.45
CA ALA A 408 -20.34 -32.67 10.08
C ALA A 408 -20.85 -33.83 9.21
N SER A 409 -21.86 -33.61 8.38
CA SER A 409 -22.39 -34.61 7.47
C SER A 409 -21.45 -34.89 6.30
N ALA A 410 -20.75 -33.87 5.80
CA ALA A 410 -19.74 -33.99 4.77
C ALA A 410 -18.48 -34.75 5.24
N ILE A 411 -18.11 -34.55 6.51
CA ILE A 411 -16.97 -35.25 7.14
C ILE A 411 -17.33 -36.67 7.52
N ASN A 412 -18.55 -36.88 8.05
CA ASN A 412 -19.03 -38.17 8.56
C ASN A 412 -19.64 -39.05 7.47
N ARG A 413 -19.34 -38.86 6.20
CA ARG A 413 -19.74 -39.78 5.12
C ARG A 413 -19.14 -41.15 5.34
N ARG A 414 -19.90 -42.05 5.96
CA ARG A 414 -19.57 -43.46 6.02
C ARG A 414 -19.88 -44.05 4.65
N LYS A 415 -18.90 -44.72 4.02
CA LYS A 415 -19.19 -45.58 2.86
C LYS A 415 -20.27 -46.59 3.29
N SER A 416 -21.39 -46.60 2.59
CA SER A 416 -22.42 -47.62 2.83
C SER A 416 -21.77 -49.00 2.76
N LYS A 417 -21.92 -49.79 3.82
CA LYS A 417 -21.46 -51.18 3.79
C LYS A 417 -22.16 -51.85 2.60
N PRO A 418 -21.45 -52.62 1.74
CA PRO A 418 -22.10 -53.33 0.66
C PRO A 418 -23.17 -54.22 1.28
N LYS A 419 -24.43 -54.10 0.81
CA LYS A 419 -25.49 -55.02 1.19
C LYS A 419 -25.04 -56.43 0.84
N LEU A 420 -24.75 -57.27 1.83
CA LEU A 420 -24.54 -58.68 1.66
C LEU A 420 -25.76 -59.24 0.90
N LYS A 421 -25.58 -59.69 -0.35
CA LYS A 421 -26.62 -60.38 -1.10
C LYS A 421 -27.13 -61.51 -0.22
N ALA A 422 -28.42 -61.54 0.10
CA ALA A 422 -29.05 -62.59 0.84
C ALA A 422 -28.70 -63.95 0.20
N ARG A 423 -28.13 -64.82 1.02
CA ARG A 423 -27.76 -66.18 0.64
C ARG A 423 -29.04 -66.87 0.19
N ARG A 424 -29.15 -67.18 -1.11
CA ARG A 424 -30.25 -67.99 -1.66
C ARG A 424 -30.35 -69.25 -0.81
N GLN A 425 -31.45 -69.42 -0.10
CA GLN A 425 -31.81 -70.69 0.51
C GLN A 425 -31.92 -71.73 -0.60
N ARG A 426 -31.09 -72.78 -0.54
CA ARG A 426 -31.26 -73.99 -1.35
C ARG A 426 -32.61 -74.57 -0.92
N VAL A 427 -33.54 -74.55 -1.81
CA VAL A 427 -34.74 -75.39 -1.71
C VAL A 427 -34.28 -76.84 -1.77
N LYS A 428 -34.46 -77.63 -0.70
CA LYS A 428 -34.35 -79.08 -0.72
C LYS A 428 -35.53 -79.62 -1.52
N THR A 429 -35.27 -80.28 -2.56
CA THR A 429 -36.21 -81.18 -3.23
C THR A 429 -36.54 -82.36 -2.32
N PRO A 430 -37.80 -82.77 -2.15
CA PRO A 430 -38.16 -83.99 -1.44
C PRO A 430 -37.76 -85.17 -2.30
N ASP A 431 -37.05 -86.15 -1.66
CA ASP A 431 -36.83 -87.45 -2.24
C ASP A 431 -38.19 -88.16 -2.39
N ALA A 432 -38.41 -88.62 -3.60
CA ALA A 432 -39.54 -89.53 -3.89
C ALA A 432 -39.01 -90.95 -3.63
N ASP A 433 -39.32 -91.45 -2.45
CA ASP A 433 -39.34 -92.88 -2.25
C ASP A 433 -40.76 -93.38 -2.62
N GLY A 434 -40.80 -94.22 -3.67
CA GLY A 434 -41.93 -94.99 -4.09
C GLY A 434 -41.54 -96.45 -4.06
N ASP A 435 -42.39 -97.17 -3.44
CA ASP A 435 -42.41 -98.61 -3.24
C ASP A 435 -42.17 -99.45 -4.42
N GLU A 436 -41.70 -100.49 -4.12
CA GLU A 436 -41.53 -101.98 -4.21
C GLU A 436 -40.22 -102.34 -4.74
#